data_9b11250ce89e622254d33b61feecee5a
#
_entry.id   9b11250ce89e622254d33b61feecee5a
#
_cell.length_a   1.000
_cell.length_b   1.000
_cell.length_c   1.000
_cell.angle_alpha   90.00
_cell.angle_beta   90.00
_cell.angle_gamma   90.00
#
_symmetry.space_group_name_H-M   'P 1'
#
loop_
_entity.id
_entity.type
_entity.pdbx_description
1 polymer ?
#
loop_
_entity_poly.entity_id
_entity_poly.type
_entity_poly.pdbx_seq_one_letter_code
_entity_poly.pdbx_strand_id
1 'polypeptide(L)'
;MSTKSRRKSLSVIDRLIREPGQFCFTQAVRLLERASTYRNFGAGENRNTRTIGRFAPAERESIRFESNSSLSFPESDIQLIKDEPQAYKPSTWRVLVNFIGLNGAMGILPFHYSELAIQRLRKKDASFVRFLNLFNHRITSLFYQASIKYRLPLQYETQRLEREKRQSLNV
;
A
#
# COMPACT_ATOMS: atom_id res chain seq x y z
N MET A 1 11.84 45.29 5.91
CA MET A 1 10.99 44.28 6.58
C MET A 1 11.00 43.03 5.73
N SER A 2 11.71 42.00 6.18
CA SER A 2 11.87 40.73 5.44
C SER A 2 10.60 39.89 5.61
N THR A 3 9.84 39.71 4.54
CA THR A 3 8.69 38.78 4.48
C THR A 3 9.22 37.36 4.63
N LYS A 4 9.03 36.78 5.80
CA LYS A 4 9.32 35.39 6.10
C LYS A 4 8.58 34.53 5.08
N SER A 5 9.28 33.99 4.09
CA SER A 5 8.74 33.02 3.12
C SER A 5 8.10 31.88 3.88
N ARG A 6 6.77 31.82 3.83
CA ARG A 6 5.97 30.74 4.45
C ARG A 6 6.31 29.46 3.73
N ARG A 7 7.21 28.64 4.32
CA ARG A 7 7.52 27.32 3.78
C ARG A 7 6.21 26.58 3.55
N LYS A 8 5.91 26.27 2.29
CA LYS A 8 4.75 25.51 1.90
C LYS A 8 4.79 24.18 2.66
N SER A 9 3.86 23.95 3.57
CA SER A 9 3.81 22.68 4.31
C SER A 9 3.66 21.56 3.30
N LEU A 10 4.50 20.52 3.41
CA LEU A 10 4.38 19.32 2.59
C LEU A 10 2.96 18.77 2.74
N SER A 11 2.39 18.26 1.65
CA SER A 11 1.11 17.56 1.73
C SER A 11 1.28 16.33 2.65
N VAL A 12 0.19 15.91 3.30
CA VAL A 12 0.23 14.71 4.17
C VAL A 12 0.72 13.48 3.40
N ILE A 13 0.38 13.39 2.12
CA ILE A 13 0.82 12.31 1.24
C ILE A 13 2.33 12.38 0.98
N ASP A 14 2.88 13.57 0.70
CA ASP A 14 4.32 13.73 0.51
C ASP A 14 5.10 13.35 1.78
N ARG A 15 4.55 13.70 2.94
CA ARG A 15 5.13 13.33 4.24
C ARG A 15 5.06 11.82 4.46
N LEU A 16 3.93 11.18 4.13
CA LEU A 16 3.76 9.73 4.22
C LEU A 16 4.76 8.98 3.33
N ILE A 17 5.03 9.47 2.12
CA ILE A 17 5.99 8.85 1.20
C ILE A 17 7.43 9.01 1.72
N ARG A 18 7.76 10.18 2.29
CA ARG A 18 9.13 10.47 2.77
C ARG A 18 9.46 9.76 4.07
N GLU A 19 8.50 9.70 4.99
CA GLU A 19 8.69 9.20 6.35
C GLU A 19 7.56 8.21 6.72
N PRO A 20 7.45 7.07 6.01
CA PRO A 20 6.36 6.11 6.21
C PRO A 20 6.34 5.53 7.63
N GLY A 21 7.48 5.42 8.27
CA GLY A 21 7.62 4.89 9.63
C GLY A 21 6.94 5.72 10.72
N GLN A 22 6.59 6.97 10.46
CA GLN A 22 5.83 7.80 11.40
C GLN A 22 4.32 7.51 11.41
N PHE A 23 3.85 6.72 10.46
CA PHE A 23 2.42 6.43 10.30
C PHE A 23 2.11 4.99 10.69
N CYS A 24 1.03 4.78 11.44
CA CYS A 24 0.49 3.46 11.67
C CYS A 24 0.00 2.87 10.33
N PHE A 25 0.20 1.58 10.13
CA PHE A 25 -0.16 0.86 8.90
C PHE A 25 -1.59 1.14 8.43
N THR A 26 -2.59 1.00 9.31
CA THR A 26 -4.01 1.21 8.96
C THR A 26 -4.27 2.63 8.45
N GLN A 27 -3.65 3.63 9.07
CA GLN A 27 -3.82 5.03 8.68
C GLN A 27 -3.12 5.34 7.36
N ALA A 28 -1.93 4.81 7.15
CA ALA A 28 -1.19 4.96 5.90
C ALA A 28 -1.98 4.39 4.72
N VAL A 29 -2.50 3.17 4.85
CA VAL A 29 -3.31 2.52 3.82
C VAL A 29 -4.56 3.33 3.50
N ARG A 30 -5.27 3.82 4.52
CA ARG A 30 -6.44 4.69 4.36
C ARG A 30 -6.11 5.97 3.58
N LEU A 31 -5.00 6.62 3.91
CA LEU A 31 -4.56 7.83 3.20
C LEU A 31 -4.25 7.55 1.73
N LEU A 32 -3.60 6.42 1.44
CA LEU A 32 -3.27 6.00 0.07
C LEU A 32 -4.54 5.64 -0.74
N GLU A 33 -5.53 4.97 -0.14
CA GLU A 33 -6.82 4.69 -0.79
C GLU A 33 -7.54 5.99 -1.16
N ARG A 34 -7.57 6.97 -0.25
CA ARG A 34 -8.15 8.29 -0.52
C ARG A 34 -7.39 9.02 -1.62
N ALA A 35 -6.06 9.06 -1.54
CA ALA A 35 -5.22 9.70 -2.56
C ALA A 35 -5.46 9.10 -3.94
N SER A 36 -5.57 7.79 -4.05
CA SER A 36 -5.88 7.08 -5.30
C SER A 36 -7.26 7.45 -5.83
N THR A 37 -8.26 7.60 -4.96
CA THR A 37 -9.60 8.00 -5.36
C THR A 37 -9.59 9.41 -5.94
N TYR A 38 -9.00 10.38 -5.25
CA TYR A 38 -8.93 11.77 -5.73
C TYR A 38 -8.10 11.92 -7.02
N ARG A 39 -7.02 11.17 -7.15
CA ARG A 39 -6.19 11.17 -8.37
C ARG A 39 -7.00 10.69 -9.58
N ASN A 40 -7.79 9.64 -9.43
CA ASN A 40 -8.62 9.11 -10.50
C ASN A 40 -9.75 10.08 -10.90
N PHE A 41 -10.34 10.80 -9.97
CA PHE A 41 -11.33 11.85 -10.26
C PHE A 41 -10.71 13.00 -11.06
N GLY A 42 -9.49 13.44 -10.73
CA GLY A 42 -8.81 14.55 -11.41
C GLY A 42 -8.32 14.23 -12.82
N ALA A 43 -8.09 12.96 -13.14
CA ALA A 43 -7.58 12.53 -14.45
C ALA A 43 -8.68 12.26 -15.48
N GLY A 44 -9.98 12.39 -15.13
CA GLY A 44 -11.10 12.04 -16.01
C GLY A 44 -11.16 10.56 -16.41
N GLU A 45 -10.26 9.75 -15.86
CA GLU A 45 -10.20 8.33 -16.10
C GLU A 45 -11.11 7.61 -15.10
N ASN A 46 -12.23 7.15 -15.60
CA ASN A 46 -13.19 6.33 -14.88
C ASN A 46 -12.61 4.92 -14.60
N ARG A 47 -11.43 4.89 -13.94
CA ARG A 47 -10.74 3.62 -13.62
C ARG A 47 -11.33 3.08 -12.34
N ASN A 48 -11.99 1.96 -12.48
CA ASN A 48 -12.70 1.18 -11.47
C ASN A 48 -11.71 0.58 -10.43
N THR A 49 -10.97 1.45 -9.73
CA THR A 49 -10.11 1.03 -8.62
C THR A 49 -10.97 0.62 -7.45
N ARG A 50 -10.88 -0.64 -7.06
CA ARG A 50 -11.65 -1.17 -5.94
C ARG A 50 -10.87 -1.03 -4.63
N THR A 51 -11.63 -0.96 -3.54
CA THR A 51 -11.13 -1.02 -2.17
C THR A 51 -10.32 -2.30 -1.96
N ILE A 52 -9.20 -2.18 -1.26
CA ILE A 52 -8.26 -3.28 -1.02
C ILE A 52 -8.93 -4.43 -0.30
N GLY A 53 -8.55 -5.66 -0.65
CA GLY A 53 -8.97 -6.88 0.04
C GLY A 53 -10.38 -7.38 -0.28
N ARG A 54 -11.16 -6.67 -1.10
CA ARG A 54 -12.42 -7.20 -1.63
C ARG A 54 -12.12 -8.10 -2.83
N PHE A 55 -13.05 -9.02 -3.15
CA PHE A 55 -12.93 -9.98 -4.26
C PHE A 55 -12.81 -9.27 -5.62
N ALA A 56 -11.69 -8.62 -5.82
CA ALA A 56 -11.32 -7.96 -7.05
C ALA A 56 -10.00 -8.54 -7.57
N PRO A 57 -9.80 -8.58 -8.89
CA PRO A 57 -8.49 -8.89 -9.45
C PRO A 57 -7.45 -7.92 -8.90
N ALA A 58 -6.28 -8.45 -8.53
CA ALA A 58 -5.18 -7.65 -7.99
C ALA A 58 -4.76 -6.47 -8.88
N GLU A 59 -5.07 -6.55 -10.18
CA GLU A 59 -4.82 -5.48 -11.16
C GLU A 59 -5.68 -4.24 -10.96
N ARG A 60 -6.83 -4.40 -10.30
CA ARG A 60 -7.78 -3.30 -10.01
C ARG A 60 -7.60 -2.69 -8.63
N GLU A 61 -6.70 -3.22 -7.82
CA GLU A 61 -6.41 -2.66 -6.51
C GLU A 61 -5.41 -1.50 -6.62
N SER A 62 -5.67 -0.44 -5.85
CA SER A 62 -4.85 0.79 -5.86
C SER A 62 -3.53 0.66 -5.11
N ILE A 63 -3.40 -0.38 -4.27
CA ILE A 63 -2.21 -0.61 -3.45
C ILE A 63 -1.75 -2.05 -3.63
N ARG A 64 -0.43 -2.24 -3.74
CA ARG A 64 0.23 -3.54 -3.74
C ARG A 64 1.10 -3.65 -2.50
N PHE A 65 0.84 -4.65 -1.67
CA PHE A 65 1.66 -4.96 -0.50
C PHE A 65 2.75 -5.96 -0.85
N GLU A 66 3.93 -5.71 -0.32
CA GLU A 66 5.09 -6.60 -0.40
C GLU A 66 5.69 -6.77 0.99
N SER A 67 6.22 -7.95 1.30
CA SER A 67 6.94 -8.18 2.55
C SER A 67 8.42 -7.88 2.37
N ASN A 68 9.02 -7.26 3.40
CA ASN A 68 10.45 -7.03 3.43
C ASN A 68 11.19 -8.36 3.64
N SER A 69 12.08 -8.70 2.70
CA SER A 69 12.90 -9.90 2.78
C SER A 69 14.16 -9.74 3.63
N SER A 70 14.42 -8.53 4.18
CA SER A 70 15.57 -8.29 5.06
C SER A 70 15.44 -9.06 6.37
N LEU A 71 16.57 -9.52 6.91
CA LEU A 71 16.65 -10.14 8.23
C LEU A 71 17.01 -9.15 9.33
N SER A 72 17.20 -7.86 9.00
CA SER A 72 17.41 -6.81 9.97
C SER A 72 16.15 -6.56 10.79
N PHE A 73 16.31 -6.16 12.05
CA PHE A 73 15.19 -5.79 12.90
C PHE A 73 14.46 -4.56 12.30
N PRO A 74 13.13 -4.65 12.12
CA PRO A 74 12.39 -3.54 11.53
C PRO A 74 12.16 -2.41 12.53
N GLU A 75 12.38 -1.17 12.11
CA GLU A 75 12.16 0.02 12.92
C GLU A 75 10.67 0.43 12.97
N SER A 76 9.90 0.05 11.97
CA SER A 76 8.51 0.49 11.80
C SER A 76 7.69 -0.53 11.03
N ASP A 77 6.35 -0.38 11.07
CA ASP A 77 5.41 -1.23 10.33
C ASP A 77 5.63 -1.16 8.81
N ILE A 78 5.94 0.04 8.30
CA ILE A 78 6.10 0.31 6.87
C ILE A 78 7.53 0.77 6.62
N GLN A 79 8.24 0.03 5.77
CA GLN A 79 9.59 0.37 5.34
C GLN A 79 9.61 1.44 4.26
N LEU A 80 8.74 1.31 3.26
CA LEU A 80 8.82 2.11 2.05
C LEU A 80 7.46 2.17 1.35
N ILE A 81 7.16 3.34 0.79
CA ILE A 81 6.03 3.55 -0.10
C ILE A 81 6.57 4.12 -1.41
N LYS A 82 6.24 3.45 -2.52
CA LYS A 82 6.58 3.91 -3.88
C LYS A 82 5.32 4.12 -4.69
N ASP A 83 5.31 5.19 -5.45
CA ASP A 83 4.34 5.40 -6.52
C ASP A 83 4.90 4.81 -7.81
N GLU A 84 4.20 3.83 -8.39
CA GLU A 84 4.57 3.25 -9.69
C GLU A 84 3.54 3.68 -10.73
N PRO A 85 3.76 4.80 -11.41
CA PRO A 85 2.94 5.18 -12.55
C PRO A 85 3.17 4.18 -13.69
N GLN A 86 2.12 3.49 -14.11
CA GLN A 86 2.16 2.60 -15.25
C GLN A 86 1.48 3.27 -16.45
N ALA A 87 2.11 3.22 -17.63
CA ALA A 87 1.63 3.92 -18.82
C ALA A 87 0.19 3.54 -19.25
N TYR A 88 -0.28 2.34 -18.91
CA TYR A 88 -1.60 1.80 -19.29
C TYR A 88 -2.45 1.29 -18.13
N LYS A 89 -1.98 1.44 -16.86
CA LYS A 89 -2.68 1.00 -15.67
C LYS A 89 -2.83 2.15 -14.68
N PRO A 90 -3.84 2.11 -13.80
CA PRO A 90 -3.93 3.08 -12.72
C PRO A 90 -2.64 3.05 -11.89
N SER A 91 -2.16 4.23 -11.52
CA SER A 91 -1.03 4.36 -10.60
C SER A 91 -1.26 3.50 -9.37
N THR A 92 -0.38 2.56 -9.14
CA THR A 92 -0.46 1.61 -8.03
C THR A 92 0.60 1.98 -7.00
N TRP A 93 0.17 2.15 -5.75
CA TRP A 93 1.09 2.32 -4.65
C TRP A 93 1.71 0.98 -4.27
N ARG A 94 3.03 0.90 -4.25
CA ARG A 94 3.73 -0.24 -3.70
C ARG A 94 4.14 0.06 -2.26
N VAL A 95 3.68 -0.76 -1.32
CA VAL A 95 3.92 -0.60 0.12
C VAL A 95 4.69 -1.82 0.62
N LEU A 96 5.90 -1.57 1.10
CA LEU A 96 6.76 -2.59 1.70
C LEU A 96 6.50 -2.63 3.21
N VAL A 97 5.95 -3.75 3.70
CA VAL A 97 5.59 -3.96 5.11
C VAL A 97 6.60 -4.83 5.82
N ASN A 98 6.77 -4.58 7.14
CA ASN A 98 7.74 -5.28 7.97
C ASN A 98 7.11 -6.23 8.99
N PHE A 99 5.84 -6.00 9.38
CA PHE A 99 5.21 -6.66 10.54
C PHE A 99 4.49 -7.97 10.19
N ILE A 100 4.27 -8.25 8.89
CA ILE A 100 3.57 -9.45 8.40
C ILE A 100 4.17 -9.91 7.08
N GLY A 101 4.37 -11.22 6.95
CA GLY A 101 4.86 -11.79 5.70
C GLY A 101 5.24 -13.25 5.84
N LEU A 102 5.49 -13.90 4.70
CA LEU A 102 5.98 -15.28 4.65
C LEU A 102 7.50 -15.34 4.88
N ASN A 103 8.24 -14.35 4.41
CA ASN A 103 9.69 -14.26 4.47
C ASN A 103 10.14 -12.98 5.19
N GLY A 104 11.43 -12.89 5.53
CA GLY A 104 12.03 -11.77 6.25
C GLY A 104 12.14 -12.01 7.75
N ALA A 105 12.47 -10.94 8.51
CA ALA A 105 12.72 -11.02 9.94
C ALA A 105 11.49 -11.49 10.75
N MET A 106 10.29 -11.09 10.32
CA MET A 106 9.00 -11.47 10.91
C MET A 106 8.28 -12.54 10.09
N GLY A 107 9.00 -13.24 9.20
CA GLY A 107 8.45 -14.25 8.31
C GLY A 107 8.05 -15.53 9.03
N ILE A 108 6.94 -16.16 8.58
CA ILE A 108 6.44 -17.43 9.15
C ILE A 108 7.18 -18.64 8.57
N LEU A 109 7.76 -18.49 7.38
CA LEU A 109 8.52 -19.57 6.74
C LEU A 109 9.82 -19.85 7.50
N PRO A 110 10.30 -21.11 7.51
CA PRO A 110 11.61 -21.45 8.06
C PRO A 110 12.72 -20.56 7.49
N PHE A 111 13.71 -20.25 8.32
CA PHE A 111 14.78 -19.28 8.04
C PHE A 111 15.50 -19.51 6.70
N HIS A 112 15.70 -20.76 6.31
CA HIS A 112 16.39 -21.11 5.05
C HIS A 112 15.66 -20.58 3.80
N TYR A 113 14.32 -20.40 3.84
CA TYR A 113 13.59 -19.76 2.73
C TYR A 113 13.87 -18.26 2.64
N SER A 114 14.01 -17.59 3.78
CA SER A 114 14.38 -16.17 3.82
C SER A 114 15.81 -15.97 3.32
N GLU A 115 16.72 -16.87 3.70
CA GLU A 115 18.09 -16.85 3.21
C GLU A 115 18.16 -17.11 1.69
N LEU A 116 17.42 -18.11 1.19
CA LEU A 116 17.30 -18.37 -0.24
C LEU A 116 16.77 -17.17 -1.00
N ALA A 117 15.74 -16.49 -0.46
CA ALA A 117 15.17 -15.28 -1.06
C ALA A 117 16.24 -14.18 -1.19
N ILE A 118 17.02 -13.95 -0.13
CA ILE A 118 18.09 -12.94 -0.13
C ILE A 118 19.20 -13.31 -1.13
N GLN A 119 19.61 -14.57 -1.16
CA GLN A 119 20.64 -15.04 -2.10
C GLN A 119 20.20 -14.84 -3.56
N ARG A 120 18.94 -15.14 -3.90
CA ARG A 120 18.39 -14.93 -5.23
C ARG A 120 18.31 -13.44 -5.58
N LEU A 121 17.85 -12.61 -4.64
CA LEU A 121 17.81 -11.15 -4.84
C LEU A 121 19.21 -10.57 -5.12
N ARG A 122 20.25 -11.04 -4.44
CA ARG A 122 21.65 -10.66 -4.73
C ARG A 122 22.08 -11.02 -6.14
N LYS A 123 21.56 -12.14 -6.68
CA LYS A 123 21.76 -12.56 -8.07
C LYS A 123 20.81 -11.86 -9.07
N LYS A 124 20.07 -10.82 -8.62
CA LYS A 124 19.04 -10.10 -9.41
C LYS A 124 17.87 -10.98 -9.86
N ASP A 125 17.70 -12.16 -9.27
CA ASP A 125 16.53 -13.01 -9.48
C ASP A 125 15.48 -12.75 -8.40
N ALA A 126 14.43 -11.99 -8.77
CA ALA A 126 13.33 -11.69 -7.89
C ALA A 126 12.13 -12.66 -8.03
N SER A 127 12.23 -13.70 -8.84
CA SER A 127 11.09 -14.57 -9.19
C SER A 127 10.47 -15.21 -7.95
N PHE A 128 11.31 -15.76 -7.06
CA PHE A 128 10.85 -16.38 -5.83
C PHE A 128 10.17 -15.39 -4.88
N VAL A 129 10.74 -14.19 -4.70
CA VAL A 129 10.14 -13.16 -3.84
C VAL A 129 8.84 -12.65 -4.44
N ARG A 130 8.75 -12.48 -5.76
CA ARG A 130 7.51 -12.11 -6.45
C ARG A 130 6.42 -13.15 -6.25
N PHE A 131 6.76 -14.43 -6.31
CA PHE A 131 5.83 -15.54 -6.02
C PHE A 131 5.31 -15.44 -4.58
N LEU A 132 6.18 -15.28 -3.57
CA LEU A 132 5.75 -15.12 -2.18
C LEU A 132 4.90 -13.88 -1.98
N ASN A 133 5.19 -12.79 -2.69
CA ASN A 133 4.45 -11.55 -2.59
C ASN A 133 3.01 -11.63 -3.13
N LEU A 134 2.65 -12.62 -3.93
CA LEU A 134 1.25 -12.89 -4.28
C LEU A 134 0.43 -13.23 -3.04
N PHE A 135 0.98 -14.07 -2.18
CA PHE A 135 0.34 -14.46 -0.91
C PHE A 135 0.43 -13.33 0.12
N ASN A 136 1.61 -12.71 0.27
CA ASN A 136 1.82 -11.59 1.19
C ASN A 136 0.83 -10.45 0.94
N HIS A 137 0.62 -10.09 -0.32
CA HIS A 137 -0.35 -9.08 -0.69
C HIS A 137 -1.76 -9.44 -0.20
N ARG A 138 -2.21 -10.68 -0.43
CA ARG A 138 -3.54 -11.11 -0.02
C ARG A 138 -3.69 -11.17 1.51
N ILE A 139 -2.70 -11.70 2.21
CA ILE A 139 -2.68 -11.80 3.67
C ILE A 139 -2.75 -10.40 4.29
N THR A 140 -1.89 -9.48 3.84
CA THR A 140 -1.86 -8.10 4.33
C THR A 140 -3.16 -7.34 4.01
N SER A 141 -3.75 -7.57 2.85
CA SER A 141 -5.04 -6.99 2.47
C SER A 141 -6.17 -7.48 3.38
N LEU A 142 -6.21 -8.77 3.71
CA LEU A 142 -7.18 -9.34 4.64
C LEU A 142 -6.97 -8.84 6.08
N PHE A 143 -5.71 -8.70 6.51
CA PHE A 143 -5.38 -8.10 7.79
C PHE A 143 -5.91 -6.67 7.90
N TYR A 144 -5.70 -5.85 6.86
CA TYR A 144 -6.27 -4.50 6.80
C TYR A 144 -7.79 -4.51 6.91
N GLN A 145 -8.47 -5.36 6.13
CA GLN A 145 -9.93 -5.51 6.20
C GLN A 145 -10.40 -5.91 7.60
N ALA A 146 -9.72 -6.85 8.24
CA ALA A 146 -10.03 -7.26 9.61
C ALA A 146 -9.86 -6.11 10.60
N SER A 147 -8.81 -5.29 10.44
CA SER A 147 -8.52 -4.16 11.32
C SER A 147 -9.55 -3.04 11.26
N ILE A 148 -10.24 -2.86 10.12
CA ILE A 148 -11.27 -1.83 9.95
C ILE A 148 -12.69 -2.35 10.21
N LYS A 149 -12.90 -3.67 10.24
CA LYS A 149 -14.23 -4.31 10.26
C LYS A 149 -15.16 -3.79 11.37
N TYR A 150 -14.63 -3.51 12.55
CA TYR A 150 -15.42 -3.06 13.71
C TYR A 150 -15.21 -1.58 14.04
N ARG A 151 -14.55 -0.81 13.19
CA ARG A 151 -14.34 0.62 13.37
C ARG A 151 -15.37 1.40 12.55
N LEU A 152 -16.51 1.69 13.14
CA LEU A 152 -17.64 2.38 12.49
C LEU A 152 -17.23 3.64 11.69
N PRO A 153 -16.40 4.57 12.20
CA PRO A 153 -16.00 5.75 11.44
C PRO A 153 -15.27 5.39 10.13
N LEU A 154 -14.40 4.37 10.16
CA LEU A 154 -13.64 3.95 8.99
C LEU A 154 -14.54 3.22 7.98
N GLN A 155 -15.46 2.40 8.46
CA GLN A 155 -16.43 1.74 7.59
C GLN A 155 -17.34 2.75 6.88
N TYR A 156 -17.83 3.74 7.59
CA TYR A 156 -18.64 4.80 7.02
C TYR A 156 -17.89 5.57 5.92
N GLU A 157 -16.65 5.91 6.18
CA GLU A 157 -15.81 6.60 5.21
C GLU A 157 -15.56 5.76 3.95
N THR A 158 -15.25 4.46 4.11
CA THR A 158 -15.06 3.54 3.00
C THR A 158 -16.35 3.40 2.17
N GLN A 159 -17.50 3.26 2.82
CA GLN A 159 -18.78 3.18 2.13
C GLN A 159 -19.12 4.47 1.38
N ARG A 160 -18.80 5.62 1.96
CA ARG A 160 -19.00 6.92 1.31
C ARG A 160 -18.15 7.03 0.04
N LEU A 161 -16.87 6.71 0.10
CA LEU A 161 -15.96 6.69 -1.05
C LEU A 161 -16.46 5.74 -2.16
N GLU A 162 -17.02 4.60 -1.80
CA GLU A 162 -17.60 3.67 -2.77
C GLU A 162 -18.89 4.20 -3.41
N ARG A 163 -19.74 4.90 -2.66
CA ARG A 163 -20.93 5.57 -3.21
C ARG A 163 -20.55 6.66 -4.20
N GLU A 164 -19.60 7.51 -3.83
CA GLU A 164 -19.08 8.56 -4.71
C GLU A 164 -18.50 7.96 -6.01
N LYS A 165 -17.75 6.86 -5.93
CA LYS A 165 -17.27 6.11 -7.10
C LYS A 165 -18.39 5.56 -7.99
N ARG A 166 -19.47 5.04 -7.41
CA ARG A 166 -20.61 4.52 -8.18
C ARG A 166 -21.40 5.62 -8.88
N GLN A 167 -21.54 6.78 -8.23
CA GLN A 167 -22.25 7.91 -8.83
C GLN A 167 -21.49 8.47 -10.04
N SER A 168 -20.15 8.54 -9.98
CA SER A 168 -19.33 8.98 -11.10
C SER A 168 -19.27 7.99 -12.28
N LEU A 169 -19.73 6.75 -12.09
CA LEU A 169 -19.82 5.73 -13.14
C LEU A 169 -21.13 5.79 -13.94
N ASN A 170 -22.15 6.48 -13.41
CA ASN A 170 -23.49 6.55 -13.99
C ASN A 170 -23.76 7.89 -14.70
N VAL A 171 -22.75 8.73 -14.84
CA VAL A 171 -22.75 9.98 -15.61
C VAL A 171 -21.85 9.84 -16.83
#